data_22e56c987e88e82d1d97f30ff5a12c87
#
_entry.id   22e56c987e88e82d1d97f30ff5a12c87
#
_cell.length_a   1.000
_cell.length_b   1.000
_cell.length_c   1.000
_cell.angle_alpha   90.00
_cell.angle_beta   90.00
_cell.angle_gamma   90.00
#
_symmetry.space_group_name_H-M   'P 1'
#
loop_
_entity.id
_entity.type
_entity.pdbx_description
1 polymer ?
#
loop_
_entity_poly.entity_id
_entity_poly.type
_entity_poly.pdbx_seq_one_letter_code
_entity_poly.pdbx_strand_id
1 'polypeptide(L)'
;ELSKADDVAQDSTTESLFELDESQDEAQWKRVYARVKVKEQVNAKGTNVQKKTKEITKLKGTSLWMRKPLIELHELNEYARKMKSRKWGAKFYNAARMVTGIAASPLEVAGILLLSLPRSRGGAGFRNVFVNDFTPLTASAQSIAGQKVCYGDIVIVNPTIMKAGIVEIQGEVIHGSGAVLDHDAKRMTALQSMGYDVFLVTHDMLNDAEQLDAIVRSLCSRLELRYRCKTKAQKTAEMELRAKVLCNWLEIGR
;
A
#
# COMPACT_ATOMS: atom_id res chain seq x y z
N GLU A 1 35.67 -23.21 -27.28
CA GLU A 1 35.97 -21.85 -26.79
C GLU A 1 34.70 -21.22 -26.30
N LEU A 2 34.52 -21.23 -24.97
CA LEU A 2 33.36 -20.70 -24.25
C LEU A 2 33.63 -19.23 -23.93
N SER A 3 32.85 -18.34 -24.52
CA SER A 3 32.89 -16.92 -24.16
C SER A 3 32.22 -16.72 -22.80
N LYS A 4 32.97 -16.16 -21.86
CA LYS A 4 32.51 -15.70 -20.57
C LYS A 4 31.48 -14.56 -20.76
N ALA A 5 30.29 -14.76 -20.28
CA ALA A 5 29.35 -13.67 -20.07
C ALA A 5 29.79 -12.90 -18.82
N ASP A 6 30.17 -11.65 -19.00
CA ASP A 6 30.45 -10.73 -17.90
C ASP A 6 29.14 -10.38 -17.18
N ASP A 7 29.04 -10.79 -15.92
CA ASP A 7 28.02 -10.33 -14.98
C ASP A 7 28.22 -8.83 -14.72
N VAL A 8 27.44 -8.01 -15.43
CA VAL A 8 27.32 -6.58 -15.14
C VAL A 8 26.37 -6.42 -13.95
N ALA A 9 26.93 -6.20 -12.78
CA ALA A 9 26.16 -5.80 -11.61
C ALA A 9 25.38 -4.52 -11.92
N GLN A 10 24.07 -4.65 -12.13
CA GLN A 10 23.15 -3.54 -12.32
C GLN A 10 22.75 -2.99 -10.94
N ASP A 11 23.39 -1.90 -10.54
CA ASP A 11 22.96 -1.11 -9.40
C ASP A 11 21.79 -0.21 -9.87
N SER A 12 20.55 -0.66 -9.66
CA SER A 12 19.35 0.04 -10.11
C SER A 12 18.70 0.79 -8.96
N THR A 13 18.88 2.11 -8.94
CA THR A 13 18.10 3.01 -8.09
C THR A 13 16.71 3.20 -8.70
N THR A 14 15.66 2.74 -8.03
CA THR A 14 14.27 2.88 -8.48
C THR A 14 13.67 4.15 -7.87
N GLU A 15 13.57 5.22 -8.63
CA GLU A 15 12.64 6.30 -8.32
C GLU A 15 11.28 5.88 -8.90
N SER A 16 10.30 5.62 -8.03
CA SER A 16 8.95 5.23 -8.44
C SER A 16 8.13 6.47 -8.82
N LEU A 17 8.31 6.95 -10.04
CA LEU A 17 7.30 7.75 -10.73
C LEU A 17 6.65 6.82 -11.76
N PHE A 18 5.40 6.46 -11.50
CA PHE A 18 4.60 5.67 -12.44
C PHE A 18 4.10 6.59 -13.56
N GLU A 19 4.52 6.32 -14.79
CA GLU A 19 3.93 6.94 -15.97
C GLU A 19 2.97 5.97 -16.64
N LEU A 20 1.76 6.47 -16.95
CA LEU A 20 0.80 5.78 -17.81
C LEU A 20 1.14 6.13 -19.27
N ASP A 21 1.15 5.13 -20.13
CA ASP A 21 1.21 5.35 -21.57
C ASP A 21 -0.14 5.94 -22.03
N GLU A 22 -0.16 7.24 -22.35
CA GLU A 22 -1.37 7.98 -22.72
C GLU A 22 -1.91 7.64 -24.13
N SER A 23 -1.17 6.84 -24.92
CA SER A 23 -1.49 6.57 -26.32
C SER A 23 -2.57 5.50 -26.55
N GLN A 24 -3.10 4.86 -25.48
CA GLN A 24 -4.07 3.77 -25.59
C GLN A 24 -5.46 4.19 -25.08
N ASP A 25 -6.48 3.63 -25.75
CA ASP A 25 -7.91 3.83 -25.50
C ASP A 25 -8.25 3.78 -24.00
N GLU A 26 -9.03 4.73 -23.51
CA GLU A 26 -9.34 4.96 -22.09
C GLU A 26 -9.99 3.77 -21.36
N ALA A 27 -10.52 2.81 -22.10
CA ALA A 27 -11.20 1.62 -21.58
C ALA A 27 -10.27 0.43 -21.30
N GLN A 28 -9.01 0.46 -21.76
CA GLN A 28 -8.11 -0.69 -21.68
C GLN A 28 -7.23 -0.68 -20.43
N TRP A 29 -6.82 -1.88 -20.02
CA TRP A 29 -5.80 -2.07 -18.99
C TRP A 29 -4.44 -1.59 -19.50
N LYS A 30 -3.84 -0.64 -18.81
CA LYS A 30 -2.50 -0.12 -19.14
C LYS A 30 -1.46 -0.74 -18.23
N ARG A 31 -0.34 -1.19 -18.79
CA ARG A 31 0.77 -1.68 -18.00
C ARG A 31 1.45 -0.51 -17.31
N VAL A 32 1.75 -0.67 -16.02
CA VAL A 32 2.48 0.33 -15.25
C VAL A 32 3.97 0.17 -15.52
N TYR A 33 4.63 1.27 -15.86
CA TYR A 33 6.07 1.32 -16.08
C TYR A 33 6.73 2.10 -14.96
N ALA A 34 7.80 1.55 -14.41
CA ALA A 34 8.63 2.23 -13.42
C ALA A 34 9.85 2.86 -14.11
N ARG A 35 10.19 4.08 -13.73
CA ARG A 35 11.46 4.71 -14.13
C ARG A 35 12.58 4.08 -13.33
N VAL A 36 13.55 3.48 -14.02
CA VAL A 36 14.72 2.84 -13.42
C VAL A 36 15.97 3.59 -13.87
N LYS A 37 16.76 4.07 -12.93
CA LYS A 37 18.08 4.63 -13.24
C LYS A 37 19.05 3.47 -13.48
N VAL A 38 19.61 3.42 -14.67
CA VAL A 38 20.60 2.41 -15.07
C VAL A 38 21.93 3.09 -15.30
N LYS A 39 23.00 2.57 -14.69
CA LYS A 39 24.36 3.04 -14.96
C LYS A 39 24.88 2.32 -16.20
N GLU A 40 25.04 3.03 -17.32
CA GLU A 40 25.69 2.50 -18.50
C GLU A 40 27.15 2.92 -18.54
N GLN A 41 28.03 1.96 -18.79
CA GLN A 41 29.45 2.24 -19.03
C GLN A 41 29.60 2.73 -20.48
N VAL A 42 29.99 3.97 -20.65
CA VAL A 42 30.26 4.56 -21.96
C VAL A 42 31.77 4.48 -22.20
N ASN A 43 32.19 3.77 -23.25
CA ASN A 43 33.58 3.76 -23.70
C ASN A 43 33.90 5.13 -24.30
N ALA A 44 34.78 5.90 -23.67
CA ALA A 44 35.32 7.11 -24.26
C ALA A 44 36.27 6.72 -25.41
N LYS A 45 36.00 7.25 -26.61
CA LYS A 45 36.94 7.11 -27.74
C LYS A 45 38.20 7.96 -27.44
N GLY A 46 39.31 7.30 -27.14
CA GLY A 46 40.60 7.96 -26.91
C GLY A 46 41.60 7.04 -26.18
N THR A 47 42.85 7.27 -26.33
CA THR A 47 43.99 6.43 -25.91
C THR A 47 44.21 6.33 -24.39
N ASN A 48 43.35 6.95 -23.57
CA ASN A 48 43.28 6.73 -22.12
C ASN A 48 41.87 6.32 -21.73
N VAL A 49 41.63 5.04 -21.48
CA VAL A 49 40.33 4.45 -21.16
C VAL A 49 39.94 4.82 -19.74
N GLN A 50 39.40 6.01 -19.50
CA GLN A 50 38.61 6.29 -18.31
C GLN A 50 37.16 5.87 -18.61
N LYS A 51 36.72 4.78 -17.97
CA LYS A 51 35.32 4.35 -18.02
C LYS A 51 34.46 5.42 -17.34
N LYS A 52 33.77 6.24 -18.13
CA LYS A 52 32.74 7.15 -17.60
C LYS A 52 31.41 6.41 -17.47
N THR A 53 30.89 6.38 -16.28
CA THR A 53 29.54 5.85 -16.00
C THR A 53 28.53 6.98 -16.23
N LYS A 54 27.57 6.76 -17.12
CA LYS A 54 26.46 7.68 -17.35
C LYS A 54 25.18 7.09 -16.78
N GLU A 55 24.49 7.85 -15.95
CA GLU A 55 23.16 7.45 -15.49
C GLU A 55 22.14 7.75 -16.59
N ILE A 56 21.37 6.72 -16.94
CA ILE A 56 20.27 6.81 -17.92
C ILE A 56 19.00 6.32 -17.25
N THR A 57 17.92 7.08 -17.40
CA THR A 57 16.60 6.65 -16.93
C THR A 57 15.93 5.80 -18.01
N LYS A 58 15.62 4.56 -17.71
CA LYS A 58 14.87 3.63 -18.59
C LYS A 58 13.52 3.30 -17.97
N LEU A 59 12.49 3.15 -18.80
CA LEU A 59 11.20 2.63 -18.37
C LEU A 59 11.24 1.09 -18.35
N LYS A 60 10.98 0.50 -17.19
CA LYS A 60 10.87 -0.95 -17.01
C LYS A 60 9.41 -1.32 -16.74
N GLY A 61 8.83 -2.18 -17.57
CA GLY A 61 7.49 -2.69 -17.35
C GLY A 61 7.40 -3.47 -16.05
N THR A 62 6.43 -3.12 -15.21
CA THR A 62 6.12 -3.84 -13.97
C THR A 62 5.11 -4.96 -14.25
N SER A 63 4.82 -5.81 -13.26
CA SER A 63 3.72 -6.77 -13.31
C SER A 63 2.36 -6.12 -13.02
N LEU A 64 2.35 -4.84 -12.67
CA LEU A 64 1.15 -4.10 -12.33
C LEU A 64 0.44 -3.58 -13.59
N TRP A 65 -0.89 -3.62 -13.53
CA TRP A 65 -1.77 -3.10 -14.56
C TRP A 65 -2.76 -2.14 -13.92
N MET A 66 -2.95 -0.98 -14.52
CA MET A 66 -3.90 0.02 -14.07
C MET A 66 -4.93 0.31 -15.16
N ARG A 67 -6.10 0.69 -14.74
CA ARG A 67 -7.16 1.25 -15.59
C ARG A 67 -7.87 2.37 -14.84
N LYS A 68 -8.54 3.25 -15.55
CA LYS A 68 -9.44 4.23 -14.90
C LYS A 68 -10.49 3.50 -14.06
N PRO A 69 -10.90 4.04 -12.91
CA PRO A 69 -11.98 3.49 -12.12
C PRO A 69 -13.22 3.26 -12.98
N LEU A 70 -13.85 2.09 -12.82
CA LEU A 70 -15.09 1.75 -13.54
C LEU A 70 -16.28 2.53 -13.00
N ILE A 71 -16.21 2.92 -11.75
CA ILE A 71 -17.28 3.57 -11.01
C ILE A 71 -16.64 4.37 -9.88
N GLU A 72 -17.17 5.53 -9.60
CA GLU A 72 -16.74 6.31 -8.45
C GLU A 72 -17.46 5.82 -7.16
N LEU A 73 -16.86 6.10 -6.00
CA LEU A 73 -17.38 5.62 -4.71
C LEU A 73 -18.80 6.11 -4.44
N HIS A 74 -19.14 7.34 -4.82
CA HIS A 74 -20.49 7.87 -4.64
C HIS A 74 -21.51 7.15 -5.54
N GLU A 75 -21.16 6.86 -6.79
CA GLU A 75 -22.00 6.12 -7.74
C GLU A 75 -22.25 4.68 -7.26
N LEU A 76 -21.16 4.00 -6.76
CA LEU A 76 -21.27 2.68 -6.15
C LEU A 76 -22.29 2.69 -4.99
N ASN A 77 -22.20 3.68 -4.09
CA ASN A 77 -23.10 3.80 -2.95
C ASN A 77 -24.54 4.11 -3.36
N GLU A 78 -24.74 4.97 -4.35
CA GLU A 78 -26.07 5.26 -4.90
C GLU A 78 -26.70 4.04 -5.56
N TYR A 79 -25.94 3.35 -6.40
CA TYR A 79 -26.40 2.14 -7.05
C TYR A 79 -26.74 1.05 -6.02
N ALA A 80 -25.88 0.86 -5.03
CA ALA A 80 -26.13 -0.08 -3.95
C ALA A 80 -27.40 0.24 -3.15
N ARG A 81 -27.69 1.52 -2.93
CA ARG A 81 -28.93 1.99 -2.28
C ARG A 81 -30.17 1.67 -3.12
N LYS A 82 -30.11 1.91 -4.43
CA LYS A 82 -31.20 1.57 -5.39
C LYS A 82 -31.47 0.06 -5.44
N MET A 83 -30.40 -0.75 -5.32
CA MET A 83 -30.49 -2.21 -5.40
C MET A 83 -30.90 -2.89 -4.08
N LYS A 84 -30.96 -2.16 -2.95
CA LYS A 84 -31.13 -2.71 -1.60
C LYS A 84 -32.32 -3.65 -1.45
N SER A 85 -33.46 -3.36 -2.10
CA SER A 85 -34.69 -4.15 -2.07
C SER A 85 -34.70 -5.36 -3.02
N ARG A 86 -33.71 -5.47 -3.93
CA ARG A 86 -33.62 -6.58 -4.89
C ARG A 86 -33.07 -7.85 -4.21
N LYS A 87 -33.28 -9.00 -4.86
CA LYS A 87 -32.65 -10.26 -4.41
C LYS A 87 -31.14 -10.04 -4.26
N TRP A 88 -30.57 -10.40 -3.11
CA TRP A 88 -29.17 -10.15 -2.72
C TRP A 88 -28.77 -8.68 -2.54
N GLY A 89 -29.66 -7.72 -2.84
CA GLY A 89 -29.38 -6.28 -2.79
C GLY A 89 -28.98 -5.78 -1.40
N ALA A 90 -29.54 -6.34 -0.33
CA ALA A 90 -29.15 -5.97 1.03
C ALA A 90 -27.68 -6.38 1.34
N LYS A 91 -27.22 -7.53 0.84
CA LYS A 91 -25.82 -7.97 1.00
C LYS A 91 -24.88 -7.06 0.22
N PHE A 92 -25.24 -6.73 -1.02
CA PHE A 92 -24.48 -5.82 -1.86
C PHE A 92 -24.40 -4.42 -1.23
N TYR A 93 -25.53 -3.87 -0.77
CA TYR A 93 -25.58 -2.57 -0.08
C TYR A 93 -24.67 -2.54 1.14
N ASN A 94 -24.70 -3.59 1.97
CA ASN A 94 -23.83 -3.68 3.14
C ASN A 94 -22.33 -3.81 2.77
N ALA A 95 -21.99 -4.48 1.67
CA ALA A 95 -20.63 -4.58 1.18
C ALA A 95 -20.15 -3.23 0.61
N ALA A 96 -20.93 -2.57 -0.22
CA ALA A 96 -20.60 -1.28 -0.83
C ALA A 96 -20.28 -0.21 0.23
N ARG A 97 -21.05 -0.17 1.31
CA ARG A 97 -20.80 0.76 2.43
C ARG A 97 -19.52 0.51 3.23
N MET A 98 -18.87 -0.61 3.01
CA MET A 98 -17.58 -0.94 3.65
C MET A 98 -16.39 -0.47 2.82
N VAL A 99 -16.64 -0.05 1.58
CA VAL A 99 -15.61 0.56 0.74
C VAL A 99 -15.46 2.01 1.17
N THR A 100 -14.31 2.36 1.74
CA THR A 100 -14.04 3.68 2.33
C THR A 100 -13.01 4.50 1.52
N GLY A 101 -12.44 3.92 0.48
CA GLY A 101 -11.43 4.59 -0.34
C GLY A 101 -10.84 3.67 -1.40
N ILE A 102 -9.75 4.11 -2.00
CA ILE A 102 -9.01 3.40 -3.05
C ILE A 102 -7.72 2.88 -2.43
N ALA A 103 -7.54 1.57 -2.43
CA ALA A 103 -6.28 0.94 -2.05
C ALA A 103 -5.36 0.83 -3.29
N ALA A 104 -4.07 1.06 -3.13
CA ALA A 104 -3.10 1.01 -4.21
C ALA A 104 -2.57 -0.41 -4.48
N SER A 105 -2.75 -1.33 -3.52
CA SER A 105 -2.28 -2.72 -3.64
C SER A 105 -3.27 -3.74 -3.04
N PRO A 106 -3.22 -5.02 -3.49
CA PRO A 106 -3.98 -6.10 -2.87
C PRO A 106 -3.67 -6.29 -1.37
N LEU A 107 -2.42 -6.06 -0.97
CA LEU A 107 -2.00 -6.19 0.43
C LEU A 107 -2.60 -5.09 1.31
N GLU A 108 -2.72 -3.86 0.80
CA GLU A 108 -3.45 -2.79 1.49
C GLU A 108 -4.92 -3.17 1.66
N VAL A 109 -5.57 -3.74 0.64
CA VAL A 109 -6.95 -4.25 0.76
C VAL A 109 -7.06 -5.29 1.87
N ALA A 110 -6.11 -6.22 1.95
CA ALA A 110 -6.07 -7.21 3.03
C ALA A 110 -5.93 -6.54 4.41
N GLY A 111 -5.00 -5.59 4.56
CA GLY A 111 -4.82 -4.81 5.79
C GLY A 111 -6.09 -4.05 6.19
N ILE A 112 -6.73 -3.36 5.24
CA ILE A 112 -7.99 -2.65 5.45
C ILE A 112 -9.07 -3.59 5.98
N LEU A 113 -9.27 -4.74 5.33
CA LEU A 113 -10.29 -5.72 5.73
C LEU A 113 -9.99 -6.32 7.10
N LEU A 114 -8.74 -6.67 7.39
CA LEU A 114 -8.33 -7.23 8.68
C LEU A 114 -8.47 -6.21 9.83
N LEU A 115 -8.30 -4.93 9.58
CA LEU A 115 -8.41 -3.89 10.60
C LEU A 115 -9.85 -3.36 10.74
N SER A 116 -10.60 -3.19 9.63
CA SER A 116 -11.90 -2.50 9.65
C SER A 116 -13.11 -3.42 9.79
N LEU A 117 -13.07 -4.66 9.28
CA LEU A 117 -14.21 -5.56 9.37
C LEU A 117 -14.64 -5.82 10.81
N PRO A 118 -15.96 -5.99 11.05
CA PRO A 118 -16.45 -6.39 12.37
C PRO A 118 -15.79 -7.67 12.87
N ARG A 119 -15.57 -7.77 14.16
CA ARG A 119 -14.93 -8.93 14.82
C ARG A 119 -15.66 -10.25 14.55
N SER A 120 -16.97 -10.22 14.38
CA SER A 120 -17.77 -11.38 13.96
C SER A 120 -17.46 -11.86 12.54
N ARG A 121 -16.77 -11.04 11.73
CA ARG A 121 -16.30 -11.37 10.38
C ARG A 121 -14.77 -11.53 10.31
N GLY A 122 -14.10 -11.57 11.45
CA GLY A 122 -12.67 -11.78 11.54
C GLY A 122 -11.80 -10.54 11.56
N GLY A 123 -12.35 -9.34 11.38
CA GLY A 123 -11.59 -8.10 11.48
C GLY A 123 -11.35 -7.64 12.92
N ALA A 124 -10.51 -6.62 13.11
CA ALA A 124 -10.27 -6.00 14.42
C ALA A 124 -11.44 -5.12 14.87
N GLY A 125 -12.22 -4.58 13.95
CA GLY A 125 -13.43 -3.79 14.22
C GLY A 125 -13.18 -2.32 14.42
N PHE A 126 -12.08 -1.75 13.92
CA PHE A 126 -11.88 -0.31 13.88
C PHE A 126 -12.95 0.34 12.98
N ARG A 127 -13.50 1.48 13.40
CA ARG A 127 -14.64 2.11 12.71
C ARG A 127 -14.26 3.33 11.88
N ASN A 128 -13.39 4.17 12.42
CA ASN A 128 -12.96 5.40 11.75
C ASN A 128 -11.65 5.10 11.00
N VAL A 129 -11.78 4.39 9.90
CA VAL A 129 -10.68 3.96 9.05
C VAL A 129 -10.78 4.69 7.72
N PHE A 130 -9.74 5.41 7.37
CA PHE A 130 -9.58 6.13 6.12
C PHE A 130 -8.46 5.46 5.32
N VAL A 131 -8.59 5.46 4.01
CA VAL A 131 -7.68 4.74 3.10
C VAL A 131 -7.04 5.73 2.15
N ASN A 132 -5.73 5.65 1.99
CA ASN A 132 -4.95 6.60 1.21
C ASN A 132 -5.27 8.05 1.59
N ASP A 133 -5.32 8.31 2.89
CA ASP A 133 -5.77 9.60 3.41
C ASP A 133 -4.72 10.69 3.21
N PHE A 134 -5.19 11.80 2.67
CA PHE A 134 -4.37 12.97 2.37
C PHE A 134 -3.95 13.67 3.66
N THR A 135 -2.66 13.70 3.95
CA THR A 135 -2.07 14.33 5.13
C THR A 135 -1.17 15.50 4.70
N PRO A 136 -1.62 16.76 4.82
CA PRO A 136 -0.77 17.91 4.57
C PRO A 136 0.30 18.02 5.66
N LEU A 137 1.56 18.22 5.26
CA LEU A 137 2.68 18.30 6.19
C LEU A 137 2.89 19.74 6.70
N THR A 138 3.22 19.88 7.97
CA THR A 138 3.69 21.14 8.55
C THR A 138 5.01 21.56 7.92
N ALA A 139 5.40 22.85 8.01
CA ALA A 139 6.65 23.35 7.42
C ALA A 139 7.89 22.57 7.93
N SER A 140 7.91 22.19 9.21
CA SER A 140 8.97 21.36 9.78
C SER A 140 8.99 19.96 9.18
N ALA A 141 7.83 19.31 9.06
CA ALA A 141 7.70 17.98 8.47
C ALA A 141 8.04 17.98 6.97
N GLN A 142 7.70 19.04 6.24
CA GLN A 142 8.10 19.23 4.83
C GLN A 142 9.61 19.26 4.66
N SER A 143 10.32 19.94 5.59
CA SER A 143 11.78 19.98 5.57
C SER A 143 12.43 18.62 5.79
N ILE A 144 11.76 17.72 6.55
CA ILE A 144 12.23 16.35 6.77
C ILE A 144 11.90 15.47 5.55
N ALA A 145 10.66 15.50 5.10
CA ALA A 145 10.17 14.61 4.03
C ALA A 145 10.62 15.03 2.62
N GLY A 146 10.97 16.31 2.40
CA GLY A 146 11.24 16.86 1.08
C GLY A 146 9.99 17.01 0.20
N GLN A 147 8.79 16.89 0.78
CA GLN A 147 7.51 16.98 0.07
C GLN A 147 6.45 17.70 0.91
N LYS A 148 5.38 18.18 0.28
CA LYS A 148 4.36 19.00 0.94
C LYS A 148 3.24 18.17 1.59
N VAL A 149 3.05 16.96 1.13
CA VAL A 149 1.96 16.08 1.52
C VAL A 149 2.43 14.63 1.64
N CYS A 150 1.76 13.84 2.49
CA CYS A 150 1.88 12.39 2.54
C CYS A 150 0.49 11.78 2.38
N TYR A 151 0.46 10.51 2.00
CA TYR A 151 -0.75 9.69 2.00
C TYR A 151 -0.49 8.51 2.93
N GLY A 152 -1.34 8.34 3.93
CA GLY A 152 -1.28 7.18 4.80
C GLY A 152 -2.10 6.03 4.21
N ASP A 153 -1.53 4.84 4.05
CA ASP A 153 -2.23 3.70 3.45
C ASP A 153 -3.52 3.38 4.20
N ILE A 154 -3.45 3.31 5.54
CA ILE A 154 -4.60 3.11 6.42
C ILE A 154 -4.46 4.06 7.61
N VAL A 155 -5.39 5.00 7.74
CA VAL A 155 -5.43 5.95 8.87
C VAL A 155 -6.58 5.58 9.79
N ILE A 156 -6.29 5.34 11.07
CA ILE A 156 -7.27 5.01 12.10
C ILE A 156 -7.36 6.17 13.07
N VAL A 157 -8.56 6.72 13.25
CA VAL A 157 -8.78 7.92 14.06
C VAL A 157 -9.62 7.59 15.28
N ASN A 158 -9.18 8.08 16.45
CA ASN A 158 -10.07 8.26 17.61
C ASN A 158 -10.58 9.71 17.61
N PRO A 159 -11.84 9.96 17.17
CA PRO A 159 -12.35 11.31 17.04
C PRO A 159 -12.62 11.99 18.40
N THR A 160 -12.73 11.21 19.47
CA THR A 160 -13.00 11.75 20.82
C THR A 160 -11.82 12.56 21.35
N ILE A 161 -10.61 12.11 21.06
CA ILE A 161 -9.37 12.74 21.56
C ILE A 161 -8.51 13.28 20.41
N MET A 162 -9.03 13.26 19.18
CA MET A 162 -8.35 13.71 17.97
C MET A 162 -6.97 13.10 17.74
N LYS A 163 -6.80 11.82 18.12
CA LYS A 163 -5.58 11.05 17.83
C LYS A 163 -5.76 10.18 16.59
N ALA A 164 -4.70 10.10 15.80
CA ALA A 164 -4.66 9.25 14.60
C ALA A 164 -3.40 8.38 14.58
N GLY A 165 -3.58 7.12 14.20
CA GLY A 165 -2.50 6.18 13.89
C GLY A 165 -2.51 5.85 12.41
N ILE A 166 -1.34 5.78 11.81
CA ILE A 166 -1.13 5.44 10.41
C ILE A 166 -0.52 4.05 10.34
N VAL A 167 -1.15 3.18 9.56
CA VAL A 167 -0.62 1.85 9.26
C VAL A 167 -0.18 1.85 7.81
N GLU A 168 1.14 1.75 7.60
CA GLU A 168 1.79 1.66 6.30
C GLU A 168 1.99 0.19 5.96
N ILE A 169 1.46 -0.24 4.84
CA ILE A 169 1.52 -1.63 4.40
C ILE A 169 2.71 -1.83 3.47
N GLN A 170 3.71 -2.54 3.95
CA GLN A 170 4.87 -2.88 3.14
C GLN A 170 4.67 -4.23 2.45
N GLY A 171 4.66 -4.22 1.12
CA GLY A 171 4.82 -5.43 0.31
C GLY A 171 6.19 -6.07 0.53
N GLU A 172 6.43 -7.23 -0.08
CA GLU A 172 7.77 -7.81 -0.09
C GLU A 172 8.76 -6.76 -0.59
N VAL A 173 9.77 -6.48 0.24
CA VAL A 173 10.88 -5.61 -0.12
C VAL A 173 11.62 -6.30 -1.25
N ILE A 174 11.22 -6.03 -2.49
CA ILE A 174 12.15 -6.19 -3.61
C ILE A 174 13.30 -5.28 -3.22
N HIS A 175 14.45 -5.84 -2.90
CA HIS A 175 15.67 -5.18 -2.42
C HIS A 175 15.81 -3.79 -3.07
N GLY A 176 15.15 -2.81 -2.46
CA GLY A 176 15.12 -1.44 -2.92
C GLY A 176 16.50 -0.85 -2.68
N SER A 177 16.99 -0.10 -3.64
CA SER A 177 18.21 0.69 -3.47
C SER A 177 18.08 1.56 -2.20
N GLY A 178 19.18 1.85 -1.55
CA GLY A 178 19.21 2.65 -0.31
C GLY A 178 18.43 3.97 -0.38
N ALA A 179 18.21 4.51 -1.59
CA ALA A 179 17.42 5.73 -1.82
C ALA A 179 15.92 5.58 -1.51
N VAL A 180 15.32 4.39 -1.77
CA VAL A 180 13.91 4.12 -1.44
C VAL A 180 13.73 4.02 0.07
N LEU A 181 14.64 3.32 0.74
CA LEU A 181 14.63 3.20 2.20
C LEU A 181 14.80 4.56 2.89
N ASP A 182 15.67 5.45 2.35
CA ASP A 182 15.87 6.80 2.87
C ASP A 182 14.61 7.67 2.70
N HIS A 183 13.93 7.59 1.56
CA HIS A 183 12.68 8.32 1.31
C HIS A 183 11.57 7.88 2.27
N ASP A 184 11.38 6.56 2.46
CA ASP A 184 10.37 6.02 3.35
C ASP A 184 10.66 6.38 4.81
N ALA A 185 11.93 6.31 5.22
CA ALA A 185 12.36 6.72 6.57
C ALA A 185 12.08 8.22 6.82
N LYS A 186 12.36 9.09 5.85
CA LYS A 186 12.07 10.54 5.92
C LYS A 186 10.57 10.80 6.03
N ARG A 187 9.75 10.09 5.25
CA ARG A 187 8.29 10.19 5.28
C ARG A 187 7.74 9.81 6.65
N MET A 188 8.19 8.68 7.19
CA MET A 188 7.80 8.24 8.53
C MET A 188 8.21 9.24 9.61
N THR A 189 9.46 9.71 9.59
CA THR A 189 9.96 10.68 10.56
C THR A 189 9.15 11.98 10.50
N ALA A 190 8.77 12.43 9.32
CA ALA A 190 7.94 13.62 9.15
C ALA A 190 6.55 13.43 9.77
N LEU A 191 5.89 12.30 9.54
CA LEU A 191 4.59 11.98 10.13
C LEU A 191 4.68 11.87 11.66
N GLN A 192 5.72 11.21 12.18
CA GLN A 192 5.98 11.10 13.63
C GLN A 192 6.24 12.48 14.27
N SER A 193 6.95 13.38 13.57
CA SER A 193 7.19 14.75 14.07
C SER A 193 5.90 15.58 14.19
N MET A 194 4.83 15.18 13.49
CA MET A 194 3.50 15.76 13.58
C MET A 194 2.62 15.11 14.65
N GLY A 195 3.13 14.12 15.37
CA GLY A 195 2.42 13.41 16.44
C GLY A 195 1.60 12.21 15.98
N TYR A 196 1.76 11.75 14.74
CA TYR A 196 1.15 10.50 14.29
C TYR A 196 1.91 9.29 14.84
N ASP A 197 1.17 8.30 15.33
CA ASP A 197 1.71 6.97 15.61
C ASP A 197 1.76 6.18 14.28
N VAL A 198 2.96 5.92 13.74
CA VAL A 198 3.15 5.22 12.46
C VAL A 198 3.57 3.77 12.72
N PHE A 199 2.85 2.84 12.10
CA PHE A 199 3.07 1.39 12.17
C PHE A 199 3.43 0.86 10.80
N LEU A 200 4.61 0.28 10.64
CA LEU A 200 4.96 -0.47 9.44
C LEU A 200 4.49 -1.91 9.60
N VAL A 201 3.70 -2.40 8.65
CA VAL A 201 3.11 -3.72 8.70
C VAL A 201 3.38 -4.47 7.41
N THR A 202 4.03 -5.63 7.53
CA THR A 202 4.37 -6.49 6.40
C THR A 202 3.31 -7.55 6.15
N HIS A 203 3.40 -8.25 5.01
CA HIS A 203 2.58 -9.42 4.71
C HIS A 203 2.64 -10.46 5.82
N ASP A 204 3.84 -10.79 6.30
CA ASP A 204 4.03 -11.82 7.33
C ASP A 204 3.38 -11.44 8.66
N MET A 205 3.47 -10.15 9.05
CA MET A 205 2.78 -9.64 10.24
C MET A 205 1.26 -9.71 10.12
N LEU A 206 0.70 -9.50 8.93
CA LEU A 206 -0.74 -9.69 8.69
C LEU A 206 -1.15 -11.16 8.70
N ASN A 207 -0.26 -12.04 8.24
CA ASN A 207 -0.52 -13.48 8.17
C ASN A 207 -0.34 -14.20 9.51
N ASP A 208 0.44 -13.65 10.43
CA ASP A 208 0.63 -14.18 11.78
C ASP A 208 -0.44 -13.63 12.74
N ALA A 209 -1.19 -14.55 13.41
CA ALA A 209 -2.29 -14.17 14.29
C ALA A 209 -1.83 -13.41 15.55
N GLU A 210 -0.66 -13.77 16.08
CA GLU A 210 -0.15 -13.17 17.31
C GLU A 210 0.44 -11.80 17.02
N GLN A 211 1.17 -11.65 15.91
CA GLN A 211 1.70 -10.37 15.47
C GLN A 211 0.57 -9.39 15.12
N LEU A 212 -0.44 -9.83 14.37
CA LEU A 212 -1.60 -8.99 14.07
C LEU A 212 -2.33 -8.55 15.34
N ASP A 213 -2.52 -9.46 16.31
CA ASP A 213 -3.16 -9.10 17.57
C ASP A 213 -2.30 -8.13 18.40
N ALA A 214 -0.98 -8.27 18.38
CA ALA A 214 -0.05 -7.33 19.01
C ALA A 214 -0.12 -5.93 18.38
N ILE A 215 -0.20 -5.85 17.04
CA ILE A 215 -0.40 -4.59 16.31
C ILE A 215 -1.73 -3.94 16.72
N VAL A 216 -2.82 -4.72 16.76
CA VAL A 216 -4.14 -4.21 17.16
C VAL A 216 -4.13 -3.71 18.61
N ARG A 217 -3.44 -4.40 19.53
CA ARG A 217 -3.27 -3.94 20.92
C ARG A 217 -2.50 -2.61 20.99
N SER A 218 -1.40 -2.53 20.24
CA SER A 218 -0.58 -1.31 20.19
C SER A 218 -1.36 -0.14 19.62
N LEU A 219 -2.10 -0.33 18.53
CA LEU A 219 -3.01 0.67 17.97
C LEU A 219 -4.06 1.11 18.99
N CYS A 220 -4.72 0.16 19.67
CA CYS A 220 -5.69 0.49 20.70
C CYS A 220 -5.07 1.30 21.85
N SER A 221 -3.87 0.92 22.31
CA SER A 221 -3.17 1.63 23.37
C SER A 221 -2.80 3.06 22.96
N ARG A 222 -2.20 3.23 21.78
CA ARG A 222 -1.75 4.55 21.30
C ARG A 222 -2.92 5.49 21.03
N LEU A 223 -4.01 4.94 20.49
CA LEU A 223 -5.22 5.72 20.17
C LEU A 223 -6.21 5.81 21.35
N GLU A 224 -5.85 5.32 22.53
CA GLU A 224 -6.74 5.26 23.70
C GLU A 224 -8.09 4.61 23.41
N LEU A 225 -8.07 3.58 22.55
CA LEU A 225 -9.24 2.78 22.20
C LEU A 225 -9.30 1.53 23.08
N ARG A 226 -10.50 1.06 23.38
CA ARG A 226 -10.67 -0.14 24.17
C ARG A 226 -10.30 -1.40 23.41
N TYR A 227 -9.18 -2.03 23.76
CA TYR A 227 -8.88 -3.38 23.30
C TYR A 227 -9.82 -4.42 23.96
N ARG A 228 -10.23 -5.42 23.18
CA ARG A 228 -11.03 -6.57 23.68
C ARG A 228 -10.44 -7.86 23.15
N CYS A 229 -10.18 -8.83 24.02
CA CYS A 229 -9.74 -10.16 23.62
C CYS A 229 -10.78 -10.81 22.68
N LYS A 230 -10.30 -11.56 21.69
CA LYS A 230 -11.15 -12.29 20.74
C LYS A 230 -11.70 -13.57 21.40
N THR A 231 -12.97 -13.85 21.21
CA THR A 231 -13.58 -15.14 21.54
C THR A 231 -13.06 -16.24 20.60
N LYS A 232 -13.27 -17.51 20.94
CA LYS A 232 -12.90 -18.65 20.07
C LYS A 232 -13.52 -18.50 18.67
N ALA A 233 -14.81 -18.18 18.58
CA ALA A 233 -15.49 -17.96 17.30
C ALA A 233 -14.90 -16.81 16.49
N GLN A 234 -14.48 -15.71 17.14
CA GLN A 234 -13.83 -14.57 16.47
C GLN A 234 -12.42 -14.92 15.99
N LYS A 235 -11.67 -15.75 16.71
CA LYS A 235 -10.36 -16.26 16.24
C LYS A 235 -10.52 -17.16 15.01
N THR A 236 -11.53 -18.03 14.99
CA THR A 236 -11.85 -18.85 13.81
C THR A 236 -12.22 -17.96 12.61
N ALA A 237 -13.10 -16.99 12.81
CA ALA A 237 -13.47 -16.04 11.75
C ALA A 237 -12.28 -15.23 11.21
N GLU A 238 -11.32 -14.84 12.08
CA GLU A 238 -10.10 -14.17 11.67
C GLU A 238 -9.19 -15.08 10.84
N MET A 239 -9.01 -16.32 11.26
CA MET A 239 -8.23 -17.29 10.50
C MET A 239 -8.81 -17.49 9.10
N GLU A 240 -10.14 -17.64 9.00
CA GLU A 240 -10.84 -17.74 7.71
C GLU A 240 -10.71 -16.47 6.86
N LEU A 241 -10.79 -15.28 7.48
CA LEU A 241 -10.61 -14.02 6.78
C LEU A 241 -9.18 -13.89 6.24
N ARG A 242 -8.16 -14.14 7.08
CA ARG A 242 -6.75 -14.08 6.66
C ARG A 242 -6.47 -15.03 5.49
N ALA A 243 -6.94 -16.26 5.56
CA ALA A 243 -6.79 -17.22 4.47
C ALA A 243 -7.42 -16.74 3.14
N LYS A 244 -8.49 -15.94 3.20
CA LYS A 244 -9.17 -15.41 2.01
C LYS A 244 -8.49 -14.15 1.46
N VAL A 245 -8.01 -13.25 2.32
CA VAL A 245 -7.50 -11.95 1.88
C VAL A 245 -6.00 -11.94 1.60
N LEU A 246 -5.25 -12.88 2.16
CA LEU A 246 -3.81 -13.04 1.96
C LEU A 246 -3.46 -14.19 0.99
N CYS A 247 -4.48 -14.73 0.27
CA CYS A 247 -4.23 -15.71 -0.77
C CYS A 247 -3.51 -15.07 -1.98
N ASN A 248 -2.92 -15.91 -2.80
CA ASN A 248 -2.35 -15.44 -4.06
C ASN A 248 -3.47 -14.97 -5.02
N TRP A 249 -3.63 -13.66 -5.14
CA TRP A 249 -4.67 -13.05 -5.97
C TRP A 249 -4.57 -13.41 -7.46
N LEU A 250 -3.39 -13.83 -7.92
CA LEU A 250 -3.17 -14.29 -9.30
C LEU A 250 -3.77 -15.68 -9.57
N GLU A 251 -4.11 -16.42 -8.51
CA GLU A 251 -4.70 -17.77 -8.61
C GLU A 251 -6.23 -17.76 -8.44
N ILE A 252 -6.82 -16.62 -8.09
CA ILE A 252 -8.27 -16.48 -7.96
C ILE A 252 -8.89 -16.50 -9.36
N GLY A 253 -9.63 -17.57 -9.66
CA GLY A 253 -10.38 -17.70 -10.92
C GLY A 253 -9.73 -18.60 -11.98
N ARG A 254 -8.73 -19.40 -11.59
CA ARG A 254 -8.27 -20.54 -12.39
C ARG A 254 -9.05 -21.80 -12.09
#